data_124a04d99e4404f1621b87c2931cead4
#
_entry.id   124a04d99e4404f1621b87c2931cead4
#
_cell.length_a   1.000
_cell.length_b   1.000
_cell.length_c   1.000
_cell.angle_alpha   90.00
_cell.angle_beta   90.00
_cell.angle_gamma   90.00
#
_symmetry.space_group_name_H-M   'P 1'
#
loop_
_entity.id
_entity.type
_entity.pdbx_description
1 polymer ?
#
loop_
_entity_poly.entity_id
_entity_poly.type
_entity_poly.pdbx_seq_one_letter_code
_entity_poly.pdbx_strand_id
1 'polypeptide(L)'
;MIAFLIAAAAPAAAPAGAAQAVILGTWHNPKNTVAVHTGACGDRLCGWIVRASDKAKADAAKSGAPPLIGTALLRNYKVSGRGRWSGQVWVPDMSRAFGSTITMIDPNTLNVKGCLIGGFICKSQIWRRD
;
A
#
# COMPACT_ATOMS: atom_id res chain seq x y z
N MET A 1 48.87 -6.26 13.38
CA MET A 1 48.25 -6.29 13.26
C MET A 1 47.22 -6.09 12.97
N ILE A 2 46.67 -6.09 12.66
CA ILE A 2 45.78 -5.85 12.46
C ILE A 2 44.60 -6.12 12.29
N ALA A 3 44.11 -6.13 12.42
CA ALA A 3 43.02 -6.30 12.42
C ALA A 3 42.00 -6.14 11.89
N PHE A 4 41.64 -6.14 11.51
CA PHE A 4 40.63 -6.01 11.12
C PHE A 4 39.53 -6.21 10.95
N LEU A 5 39.15 -6.11 11.04
CA LEU A 5 38.19 -6.16 11.03
C LEU A 5 37.23 -6.19 10.55
N ILE A 6 36.73 -6.37 10.37
CA ILE A 6 35.91 -6.34 9.93
C ILE A 6 34.84 -6.56 9.79
N ALA A 7 34.44 -6.52 9.77
CA ALA A 7 33.48 -6.43 9.83
C ALA A 7 32.46 -6.75 9.33
N ALA A 8 32.13 -7.08 9.07
CA ALA A 8 31.31 -7.47 8.65
C ALA A 8 30.14 -7.42 8.45
N ALA A 9 29.69 -7.04 8.50
CA ALA A 9 28.69 -6.69 8.27
C ALA A 9 27.66 -7.32 7.69
N ALA A 10 27.14 -7.73 7.68
CA ALA A 10 26.23 -8.29 7.20
C ALA A 10 24.99 -8.03 7.21
N PRO A 11 24.37 -7.47 6.99
CA PRO A 11 23.22 -7.16 7.06
C PRO A 11 22.33 -7.82 6.46
N ALA A 12 22.03 -8.44 6.59
CA ALA A 12 21.19 -9.08 6.16
C ALA A 12 19.95 -8.59 5.77
N ALA A 13 19.05 -8.47 6.46
CA ALA A 13 17.75 -8.01 6.12
C ALA A 13 17.73 -6.53 6.01
N ALA A 14 17.08 -5.97 5.04
CA ALA A 14 16.88 -4.55 4.96
C ALA A 14 16.01 -4.10 6.11
N PRO A 15 16.31 -2.98 6.73
CA PRO A 15 15.45 -2.42 7.77
C PRO A 15 14.08 -2.10 7.18
N ALA A 16 13.06 -2.11 8.01
CA ALA A 16 11.71 -1.79 7.59
C ALA A 16 11.65 -0.42 6.92
N GLY A 17 12.42 0.55 7.43
CA GLY A 17 12.45 1.87 6.83
C GLY A 17 12.96 1.88 5.40
N ALA A 18 13.97 1.07 5.09
CA ALA A 18 14.49 0.98 3.74
C ALA A 18 13.49 0.29 2.82
N ALA A 19 12.80 -0.74 3.30
CA ALA A 19 11.77 -1.41 2.52
C ALA A 19 10.63 -0.44 2.21
N GLN A 20 10.20 0.35 3.19
CA GLN A 20 9.17 1.34 2.98
C GLN A 20 9.62 2.42 1.99
N ALA A 21 10.88 2.83 2.05
CA ALA A 21 11.39 3.88 1.17
C ALA A 21 11.23 3.52 -0.30
N VAL A 22 11.31 2.25 -0.65
CA VAL A 22 11.18 1.81 -2.03
C VAL A 22 9.75 1.96 -2.52
N ILE A 23 8.77 1.80 -1.65
CA ILE A 23 7.37 1.87 -2.03
C ILE A 23 6.78 3.27 -1.87
N LEU A 24 7.54 4.21 -1.28
CA LEU A 24 7.03 5.56 -1.11
C LEU A 24 6.81 6.24 -2.45
N GLY A 25 5.75 6.99 -2.56
CA GLY A 25 5.43 7.73 -3.77
C GLY A 25 3.94 7.72 -4.03
N THR A 26 3.57 8.12 -5.23
CA THR A 26 2.18 8.19 -5.63
C THR A 26 1.90 7.09 -6.64
N TRP A 27 0.81 6.39 -6.42
CA TRP A 27 0.40 5.22 -7.20
C TRP A 27 -1.03 5.37 -7.64
N HIS A 28 -1.37 4.92 -8.83
CA HIS A 28 -2.74 4.97 -9.31
C HIS A 28 -3.25 3.57 -9.62
N ASN A 29 -4.57 3.41 -9.47
CA ASN A 29 -5.24 2.13 -9.73
C ASN A 29 -5.37 1.89 -11.24
N PRO A 30 -5.79 0.67 -11.65
CA PRO A 30 -5.82 0.32 -13.09
C PRO A 30 -6.57 1.29 -13.98
N LYS A 31 -7.68 1.82 -13.52
CA LYS A 31 -8.49 2.74 -14.32
C LYS A 31 -8.11 4.20 -14.11
N ASN A 32 -7.08 4.43 -13.31
CA ASN A 32 -6.63 5.78 -12.96
C ASN A 32 -7.76 6.66 -12.41
N THR A 33 -8.65 6.04 -11.65
CA THR A 33 -9.75 6.78 -10.99
C THR A 33 -9.35 7.26 -9.61
N VAL A 34 -8.29 6.70 -9.03
CA VAL A 34 -7.80 7.05 -7.71
C VAL A 34 -6.29 6.99 -7.72
N ALA A 35 -5.65 7.98 -7.11
CA ALA A 35 -4.22 7.95 -6.85
C ALA A 35 -3.99 8.07 -5.36
N VAL A 36 -3.02 7.31 -4.87
CA VAL A 36 -2.71 7.18 -3.45
C VAL A 36 -1.26 7.53 -3.23
N HIS A 37 -0.98 8.34 -2.24
CA HIS A 37 0.38 8.64 -1.82
C HIS A 37 0.70 7.80 -0.59
N THR A 38 1.76 7.01 -0.69
CA THR A 38 2.18 6.15 0.42
C THR A 38 3.14 6.90 1.34
N GLY A 39 3.07 6.59 2.62
CA GLY A 39 3.91 7.22 3.61
C GLY A 39 3.89 6.46 4.91
N ALA A 40 4.77 6.85 5.81
CA ALA A 40 4.87 6.23 7.11
C ALA A 40 3.69 6.63 7.99
N CYS A 41 3.19 5.68 8.77
CA CYS A 41 2.20 5.93 9.81
C CYS A 41 2.71 5.16 11.04
N GLY A 42 3.57 5.81 11.80
CA GLY A 42 4.31 5.14 12.86
C GLY A 42 5.35 4.22 12.24
N ASP A 43 5.41 2.99 12.72
CA ASP A 43 6.30 1.99 12.16
C ASP A 43 5.64 1.19 11.03
N ARG A 44 4.51 1.66 10.55
CA ARG A 44 3.74 1.00 9.50
C ARG A 44 3.73 1.83 8.23
N LEU A 45 3.20 1.26 7.17
CA LEU A 45 3.00 1.93 5.89
C LEU A 45 1.52 2.18 5.70
N CYS A 46 1.20 3.40 5.30
CA CYS A 46 -0.17 3.79 4.97
C CYS A 46 -0.19 4.43 3.59
N GLY A 47 -1.38 4.67 3.08
CA GLY A 47 -1.54 5.39 1.83
C GLY A 47 -2.82 6.21 1.86
N TRP A 48 -2.72 7.47 1.45
CA TRP A 48 -3.84 8.40 1.48
C TRP A 48 -4.21 8.80 0.07
N ILE A 49 -5.51 8.92 -0.18
CA ILE A 49 -5.99 9.32 -1.49
C ILE A 49 -5.64 10.79 -1.73
N VAL A 50 -4.92 11.06 -2.81
CA VAL A 50 -4.53 12.42 -3.19
C VAL A 50 -5.22 12.88 -4.47
N ARG A 51 -5.81 11.98 -5.23
CA ARG A 51 -6.53 12.29 -6.45
C ARG A 51 -7.65 11.28 -6.64
N ALA A 52 -8.81 11.74 -7.07
CA ALA A 52 -9.94 10.87 -7.36
C ALA A 52 -10.74 11.47 -8.49
N SER A 53 -11.24 10.63 -9.40
CA SER A 53 -12.10 11.07 -10.49
C SER A 53 -13.47 11.45 -9.95
N ASP A 54 -14.24 12.21 -10.74
CA ASP A 54 -15.60 12.56 -10.36
C ASP A 54 -16.46 11.32 -10.16
N LYS A 55 -16.25 10.30 -11.01
CA LYS A 55 -17.00 9.07 -10.88
C LYS A 55 -16.66 8.33 -9.57
N ALA A 56 -15.39 8.29 -9.22
CA ALA A 56 -14.99 7.64 -7.97
C ALA A 56 -15.58 8.36 -6.76
N LYS A 57 -15.61 9.70 -6.80
CA LYS A 57 -16.21 10.49 -5.74
C LYS A 57 -17.71 10.25 -5.64
N ALA A 58 -18.39 10.15 -6.77
CA ALA A 58 -19.82 9.91 -6.79
C ALA A 58 -20.18 8.53 -6.28
N ASP A 59 -19.41 7.52 -6.70
CA ASP A 59 -19.64 6.13 -6.26
C ASP A 59 -19.42 6.00 -4.75
N ALA A 60 -18.39 6.65 -4.22
CA ALA A 60 -18.12 6.62 -2.78
C ALA A 60 -19.23 7.33 -2.01
N ALA A 61 -19.73 8.44 -2.53
CA ALA A 61 -20.79 9.19 -1.86
C ALA A 61 -22.07 8.36 -1.75
N LYS A 62 -22.36 7.51 -2.73
CA LYS A 62 -23.53 6.64 -2.70
C LYS A 62 -23.49 5.64 -1.54
N SER A 63 -22.32 5.24 -1.12
CA SER A 63 -22.16 4.30 0.00
C SER A 63 -21.99 5.01 1.33
N GLY A 64 -22.15 6.35 1.35
CA GLY A 64 -22.03 7.13 2.57
C GLY A 64 -20.61 7.34 3.04
N ALA A 65 -19.63 7.14 2.18
CA ALA A 65 -18.24 7.33 2.56
C ALA A 65 -17.94 8.81 2.78
N PRO A 66 -16.98 9.13 3.67
CA PRO A 66 -16.54 10.52 3.81
C PRO A 66 -15.81 10.93 2.52
N PRO A 67 -15.48 12.23 2.37
CA PRO A 67 -14.76 12.69 1.19
C PRO A 67 -13.52 11.83 0.93
N LEU A 68 -13.32 11.48 -0.33
CA LEU A 68 -12.22 10.57 -0.69
C LEU A 68 -10.84 11.17 -0.47
N ILE A 69 -10.65 12.42 -0.89
CA ILE A 69 -9.33 13.05 -0.78
C ILE A 69 -8.93 13.13 0.69
N GLY A 70 -7.75 12.63 1.00
CA GLY A 70 -7.23 12.58 2.36
C GLY A 70 -7.60 11.32 3.13
N THR A 71 -8.47 10.48 2.59
CA THR A 71 -8.85 9.23 3.25
C THR A 71 -7.70 8.24 3.18
N ALA A 72 -7.43 7.57 4.29
CA ALA A 72 -6.44 6.51 4.34
C ALA A 72 -7.02 5.27 3.68
N LEU A 73 -6.61 5.00 2.45
CA LEU A 73 -7.06 3.83 1.71
C LEU A 73 -6.25 2.61 2.07
N LEU A 74 -4.95 2.78 2.22
CA LEU A 74 -4.05 1.70 2.64
C LEU A 74 -3.70 1.94 4.10
N ARG A 75 -3.94 0.92 4.95
CA ARG A 75 -3.86 1.09 6.40
C ARG A 75 -3.00 0.05 7.08
N ASN A 76 -2.09 0.50 7.91
CA ASN A 76 -1.33 -0.34 8.83
C ASN A 76 -0.59 -1.51 8.17
N TYR A 77 -0.01 -1.27 7.02
CA TYR A 77 0.78 -2.30 6.35
C TYR A 77 2.13 -2.44 7.03
N LYS A 78 2.55 -3.68 7.24
CA LYS A 78 3.90 -3.97 7.70
C LYS A 78 4.55 -4.96 6.76
N VAL A 79 5.87 -4.93 6.70
CA VAL A 79 6.63 -5.85 5.88
C VAL A 79 6.31 -7.27 6.31
N SER A 80 5.87 -8.09 5.37
CA SER A 80 5.52 -9.49 5.63
C SER A 80 6.36 -10.44 4.79
N GLY A 81 7.30 -9.92 4.03
CA GLY A 81 8.20 -10.70 3.21
C GLY A 81 8.98 -9.76 2.32
N ARG A 82 9.86 -10.31 1.49
CA ARG A 82 10.64 -9.50 0.57
C ARG A 82 9.71 -8.86 -0.44
N GLY A 83 9.71 -7.54 -0.51
CA GLY A 83 8.84 -6.80 -1.42
C GLY A 83 7.36 -7.02 -1.15
N ARG A 84 6.99 -7.36 0.07
CA ARG A 84 5.60 -7.68 0.41
C ARG A 84 5.21 -7.01 1.72
N TRP A 85 3.99 -6.48 1.75
CA TRP A 85 3.42 -5.85 2.93
C TRP A 85 2.02 -6.38 3.16
N SER A 86 1.64 -6.56 4.41
CA SER A 86 0.30 -7.00 4.79
C SER A 86 -0.35 -5.99 5.70
N GLY A 87 -1.58 -5.66 5.43
CA GLY A 87 -2.35 -4.69 6.20
C GLY A 87 -3.80 -4.74 5.80
N GLN A 88 -4.41 -3.57 5.66
CA GLN A 88 -5.81 -3.46 5.31
C GLN A 88 -6.01 -2.43 4.22
N VAL A 89 -6.94 -2.70 3.31
CA VAL A 89 -7.35 -1.75 2.29
C VAL A 89 -8.79 -1.34 2.60
N TRP A 90 -9.01 -0.02 2.61
CA TRP A 90 -10.35 0.55 2.77
C TRP A 90 -10.99 0.63 1.39
N VAL A 91 -12.19 0.08 1.27
CA VAL A 91 -12.94 0.12 0.01
C VAL A 91 -14.08 1.12 0.15
N PRO A 92 -13.94 2.32 -0.42
CA PRO A 92 -14.95 3.39 -0.23
C PRO A 92 -16.35 2.99 -0.67
N ASP A 93 -16.47 2.27 -1.77
CA ASP A 93 -17.78 1.86 -2.29
C ASP A 93 -18.51 0.91 -1.35
N MET A 94 -17.80 0.27 -0.46
CA MET A 94 -18.38 -0.67 0.51
C MET A 94 -18.30 -0.14 1.93
N SER A 95 -17.62 0.99 2.13
CA SER A 95 -17.38 1.59 3.46
C SER A 95 -16.84 0.56 4.45
N ARG A 96 -15.88 -0.25 4.01
CA ARG A 96 -15.28 -1.30 4.83
C ARG A 96 -13.82 -1.48 4.50
N ALA A 97 -13.08 -1.96 5.47
CA ALA A 97 -11.69 -2.36 5.30
C ALA A 97 -11.60 -3.87 5.19
N PHE A 98 -10.68 -4.34 4.37
CA PHE A 98 -10.46 -5.77 4.17
C PHE A 98 -8.98 -6.08 4.32
N GLY A 99 -8.66 -7.29 4.74
CA GLY A 99 -7.27 -7.76 4.75
C GLY A 99 -6.66 -7.66 3.37
N SER A 100 -5.42 -7.24 3.30
CA SER A 100 -4.78 -6.95 2.02
C SER A 100 -3.29 -7.26 2.09
N THR A 101 -2.77 -7.64 0.93
CA THR A 101 -1.33 -7.81 0.73
C THR A 101 -0.91 -6.99 -0.48
N ILE A 102 0.17 -6.26 -0.32
CA ILE A 102 0.78 -5.53 -1.42
C ILE A 102 2.09 -6.22 -1.76
N THR A 103 2.28 -6.53 -3.03
CA THR A 103 3.53 -7.09 -3.53
C THR A 103 4.11 -6.15 -4.57
N MET A 104 5.38 -5.77 -4.39
CA MET A 104 6.07 -4.94 -5.38
C MET A 104 6.60 -5.86 -6.47
N ILE A 105 6.03 -5.73 -7.67
CA ILE A 105 6.43 -6.56 -8.81
C ILE A 105 7.72 -6.02 -9.39
N ASP A 106 7.82 -4.71 -9.54
CA ASP A 106 9.01 -4.00 -9.95
C ASP A 106 8.94 -2.59 -9.33
N PRO A 107 9.97 -1.75 -9.47
CA PRO A 107 9.97 -0.44 -8.80
C PRO A 107 8.80 0.47 -9.13
N ASN A 108 8.09 0.21 -10.22
CA ASN A 108 6.99 1.06 -10.68
C ASN A 108 5.65 0.35 -10.71
N THR A 109 5.58 -0.87 -10.19
CA THR A 109 4.36 -1.69 -10.29
C THR A 109 4.08 -2.43 -9.00
N LEU A 110 2.87 -2.29 -8.49
CA LEU A 110 2.40 -3.02 -7.31
C LEU A 110 1.24 -3.91 -7.68
N ASN A 111 1.17 -5.06 -7.02
CA ASN A 111 -0.04 -5.86 -7.00
C ASN A 111 -0.70 -5.66 -5.65
N VAL A 112 -1.87 -5.04 -5.64
CA VAL A 112 -2.64 -4.81 -4.41
C VAL A 112 -3.77 -5.81 -4.39
N LYS A 113 -3.72 -6.74 -3.43
CA LYS A 113 -4.68 -7.81 -3.32
C LYS A 113 -5.49 -7.62 -2.05
N GLY A 114 -6.80 -7.64 -2.19
CA GLY A 114 -7.71 -7.57 -1.06
C GLY A 114 -8.56 -8.82 -1.01
N CYS A 115 -8.76 -9.36 0.19
CA CYS A 115 -9.55 -10.56 0.38
C CYS A 115 -10.83 -10.22 1.13
N LEU A 116 -11.96 -10.46 0.48
CA LEU A 116 -13.28 -10.18 1.02
C LEU A 116 -13.82 -11.42 1.71
N ILE A 117 -14.86 -11.25 2.48
CA ILE A 117 -15.64 -12.36 3.08
C ILE A 117 -14.78 -13.53 3.56
N GLY A 118 -14.30 -13.39 4.78
CA GLY A 118 -13.59 -14.49 5.44
C GLY A 118 -12.31 -14.93 4.75
N GLY A 119 -11.79 -14.13 3.82
CA GLY A 119 -10.59 -14.47 3.10
C GLY A 119 -10.78 -15.42 1.93
N PHE A 120 -12.03 -15.74 1.59
CA PHE A 120 -12.30 -16.68 0.50
C PHE A 120 -12.30 -16.03 -0.87
N ILE A 121 -12.74 -14.79 -0.98
CA ILE A 121 -12.81 -14.12 -2.26
C ILE A 121 -11.77 -13.01 -2.26
N CYS A 122 -10.74 -13.18 -3.08
CA CYS A 122 -9.66 -12.21 -3.18
C CYS A 122 -9.68 -11.57 -4.55
N LYS A 123 -9.41 -10.26 -4.60
CA LYS A 123 -9.28 -9.52 -5.85
C LYS A 123 -7.96 -8.79 -5.85
N SER A 124 -7.30 -8.80 -7.00
CA SER A 124 -6.03 -8.13 -7.19
C SER A 124 -6.16 -7.03 -8.20
N GLN A 125 -5.41 -5.95 -7.98
CA GLN A 125 -5.30 -4.85 -8.92
C GLN A 125 -3.83 -4.53 -9.11
N ILE A 126 -3.47 -4.18 -10.33
CA ILE A 126 -2.12 -3.71 -10.64
C ILE A 126 -2.14 -2.20 -10.54
N TRP A 127 -1.35 -1.66 -9.64
CA TRP A 127 -1.19 -0.23 -9.46
C TRP A 127 0.16 0.19 -10.02
N ARG A 128 0.18 1.34 -10.64
CA ARG A 128 1.41 1.84 -11.26
C ARG A 128 1.81 3.16 -10.64
N ARG A 129 3.10 3.40 -10.61
CA ARG A 129 3.63 4.65 -10.09
C ARG A 129 3.25 5.79 -11.03
N ASP A 130 2.82 6.90 -10.46
CA ASP A 130 2.49 8.10 -11.21
C ASP A 130 3.72 8.71 -11.86
#